data_d57fc720f6cf418a85fed7ccb61f1ed2
#
_entry.id   d57fc720f6cf418a85fed7ccb61f1ed2
#
_cell.length_a   1.000
_cell.length_b   1.000
_cell.length_c   1.000
_cell.angle_alpha   90.00
_cell.angle_beta   90.00
_cell.angle_gamma   90.00
#
_symmetry.space_group_name_H-M   'P 1'
#
loop_
_entity.id
_entity.type
_entity.pdbx_description
1 polymer ?
#
loop_
_entity_poly.entity_id
_entity_poly.type
_entity_poly.pdbx_seq_one_letter_code
_entity_poly.pdbx_strand_id
1 'polypeptide(L)'
;MTRDARDARAFIDLDGTARRAESRLVPAFTRKGDDRRSMIAIDVLRWPGMNQAFIFSFVLTTALALVVIPVGRRRPADRTATWGEAMFGGTYAFAVLFLAFGVVPHQWIDHADKDLGWRKDKLIYGPFDLLRPDTVGGSFPITISYEALRDIIVIVIHAFYIGLMIYLFAWWQKRGEVAAKELPLSTYGRPLVRKG
;
A
#
# COMPACT_ATOMS: atom_id res chain seq x y z
N MET A 1 -52.90 37.60 34.59
CA MET A 1 -51.66 37.52 33.83
C MET A 1 -50.55 36.87 34.65
N THR A 2 -50.77 35.71 35.32
CA THR A 2 -49.82 35.08 36.24
C THR A 2 -49.87 33.55 36.29
N ARG A 3 -50.70 32.89 35.44
CA ARG A 3 -50.75 31.42 35.37
C ARG A 3 -49.74 30.87 34.36
N ASP A 4 -49.58 31.56 33.26
CA ASP A 4 -48.72 31.10 32.12
C ASP A 4 -47.24 31.02 32.43
N ALA A 5 -46.74 31.90 33.31
CA ALA A 5 -45.29 31.91 33.67
C ALA A 5 -44.89 30.80 34.66
N ARG A 6 -45.82 30.19 35.38
CA ARG A 6 -45.54 29.05 36.27
C ARG A 6 -45.51 27.73 35.52
N ASP A 7 -46.37 27.58 34.53
CA ASP A 7 -46.41 26.36 33.72
C ASP A 7 -45.20 26.23 32.79
N ALA A 8 -44.70 27.37 32.27
CA ALA A 8 -43.46 27.39 31.47
C ALA A 8 -42.21 27.02 32.29
N ARG A 9 -42.15 27.43 33.57
CA ARG A 9 -40.99 27.06 34.44
C ARG A 9 -41.01 25.59 34.86
N ALA A 10 -42.24 25.05 35.11
CA ALA A 10 -42.38 23.61 35.39
C ALA A 10 -42.01 22.73 34.23
N PHE A 11 -42.30 23.16 33.00
CA PHE A 11 -41.94 22.41 31.77
C PHE A 11 -40.44 22.41 31.53
N ILE A 12 -39.74 23.53 31.79
CA ILE A 12 -38.27 23.62 31.64
C ILE A 12 -37.56 22.75 32.69
N ASP A 13 -38.10 22.65 33.90
CA ASP A 13 -37.49 21.88 35.00
C ASP A 13 -37.61 20.35 34.78
N LEU A 14 -38.69 19.89 34.12
CA LEU A 14 -38.85 18.50 33.76
C LEU A 14 -37.90 18.04 32.64
N ASP A 15 -37.59 18.93 31.68
CA ASP A 15 -36.64 18.63 30.61
C ASP A 15 -35.16 18.62 31.15
N GLY A 16 -34.85 19.51 32.10
CA GLY A 16 -33.56 19.52 32.76
C GLY A 16 -33.28 18.28 33.64
N THR A 17 -34.30 17.76 34.30
CA THR A 17 -34.20 16.55 35.12
C THR A 17 -34.16 15.28 34.26
N ALA A 18 -34.89 15.24 33.12
CA ALA A 18 -34.85 14.13 32.19
C ALA A 18 -33.44 14.01 31.53
N ARG A 19 -32.86 15.09 31.08
CA ARG A 19 -31.49 15.11 30.52
C ARG A 19 -30.41 14.74 31.54
N ARG A 20 -30.58 15.09 32.82
CA ARG A 20 -29.68 14.64 33.88
C ARG A 20 -29.80 13.19 34.26
N ALA A 21 -31.00 12.61 34.11
CA ALA A 21 -31.21 11.18 34.31
C ALA A 21 -30.63 10.33 33.17
N GLU A 22 -30.77 10.79 31.92
CA GLU A 22 -30.18 10.11 30.76
C GLU A 22 -28.65 10.14 30.79
N SER A 23 -28.03 11.23 31.23
CA SER A 23 -26.58 11.31 31.36
C SER A 23 -25.99 10.39 32.44
N ARG A 24 -26.83 9.93 33.38
CA ARG A 24 -26.41 8.97 34.43
C ARG A 24 -26.66 7.51 34.05
N LEU A 25 -27.48 7.25 33.03
CA LEU A 25 -27.81 5.90 32.56
C LEU A 25 -26.96 5.43 31.38
N VAL A 26 -26.05 6.25 30.87
CA VAL A 26 -25.01 5.76 29.98
C VAL A 26 -24.02 4.98 30.85
N PRO A 27 -24.10 3.65 30.86
CA PRO A 27 -23.10 2.88 31.58
C PRO A 27 -21.76 3.28 31.02
N ALA A 28 -20.83 3.64 31.89
CA ALA A 28 -19.41 3.70 31.58
C ALA A 28 -18.94 2.27 31.23
N PHE A 29 -19.50 1.74 30.11
CA PHE A 29 -19.10 0.46 29.57
C PHE A 29 -17.72 0.62 28.96
N THR A 30 -16.77 0.52 29.84
CA THR A 30 -15.54 -0.22 29.64
C THR A 30 -14.84 -0.01 28.31
N ARG A 31 -14.14 1.07 28.20
CA ARG A 31 -13.02 1.21 27.27
C ARG A 31 -11.69 0.79 27.91
N LYS A 32 -11.73 -0.13 28.87
CA LYS A 32 -10.53 -0.57 29.61
C LYS A 32 -9.97 -1.92 29.16
N GLY A 33 -10.59 -2.57 28.16
CA GLY A 33 -10.15 -3.86 27.65
C GLY A 33 -9.42 -3.82 26.31
N ASP A 34 -9.56 -2.74 25.55
CA ASP A 34 -9.03 -2.66 24.17
C ASP A 34 -7.61 -2.10 24.08
N ASP A 35 -7.19 -1.38 25.12
CA ASP A 35 -5.87 -0.72 25.15
C ASP A 35 -4.69 -1.69 25.33
N ARG A 36 -4.93 -2.90 25.85
CA ARG A 36 -3.84 -3.87 26.05
C ARG A 36 -3.54 -4.74 24.83
N ARG A 37 -4.50 -4.92 23.92
CA ARG A 37 -4.26 -5.68 22.69
C ARG A 37 -3.68 -4.81 21.57
N SER A 38 -3.94 -3.52 21.60
CA SER A 38 -3.33 -2.57 20.68
C SER A 38 -1.88 -2.25 21.04
N MET A 39 -1.47 -2.44 22.30
CA MET A 39 -0.09 -2.15 22.74
C MET A 39 0.94 -3.22 22.30
N ILE A 40 0.52 -4.41 21.86
CA ILE A 40 1.44 -5.44 21.37
C ILE A 40 1.57 -5.41 19.85
N ALA A 41 0.64 -4.78 19.15
CA ALA A 41 0.77 -4.50 17.73
C ALA A 41 1.66 -3.27 17.51
N ILE A 42 2.93 -3.40 17.88
CA ILE A 42 4.05 -2.73 17.25
C ILE A 42 3.98 -1.21 17.31
N ASP A 43 4.31 -0.63 18.46
CA ASP A 43 4.72 0.77 18.59
C ASP A 43 5.94 1.13 17.72
N VAL A 44 6.66 0.15 17.21
CA VAL A 44 7.80 0.31 16.29
C VAL A 44 7.36 0.87 14.93
N LEU A 45 6.10 0.66 14.51
CA LEU A 45 5.58 1.21 13.25
C LEU A 45 4.90 2.58 13.41
N ARG A 46 4.80 3.11 14.61
CA ARG A 46 4.38 4.49 14.87
C ARG A 46 5.52 5.49 14.76
N TRP A 47 6.41 5.28 13.80
CA TRP A 47 7.35 6.35 13.47
C TRP A 47 6.55 7.53 12.95
N PRO A 48 6.70 8.73 13.56
CA PRO A 48 5.99 9.90 13.09
C PRO A 48 6.34 10.16 11.62
N GLY A 49 5.32 10.08 10.74
CA GLY A 49 5.46 10.28 9.31
C GLY A 49 5.48 9.02 8.45
N MET A 50 5.29 7.81 9.01
CA MET A 50 5.15 6.59 8.22
C MET A 50 3.71 6.05 8.23
N ASN A 51 3.08 5.99 7.07
CA ASN A 51 1.77 5.36 6.92
C ASN A 51 1.90 3.84 6.94
N GLN A 52 1.31 3.20 7.95
CA GLN A 52 1.31 1.75 8.10
C GLN A 52 0.69 1.04 6.89
N ALA A 53 -0.36 1.62 6.29
CA ALA A 53 -1.04 1.04 5.14
C ALA A 53 -0.13 1.01 3.90
N PHE A 54 0.66 2.07 3.67
CA PHE A 54 1.63 2.10 2.58
C PHE A 54 2.72 1.05 2.78
N ILE A 55 3.35 1.02 3.97
CA ILE A 55 4.43 0.06 4.26
C ILE A 55 3.92 -1.37 4.17
N PHE A 56 2.76 -1.65 4.77
CA PHE A 56 2.15 -2.98 4.72
C PHE A 56 1.85 -3.41 3.28
N SER A 57 1.22 -2.55 2.48
CA SER A 57 0.90 -2.85 1.08
C SER A 57 2.16 -3.05 0.24
N PHE A 58 3.21 -2.24 0.44
CA PHE A 58 4.48 -2.35 -0.26
C PHE A 58 5.19 -3.67 0.08
N VAL A 59 5.32 -3.99 1.37
CA VAL A 59 5.97 -5.23 1.83
C VAL A 59 5.19 -6.46 1.40
N LEU A 60 3.86 -6.45 1.58
CA LEU A 60 2.99 -7.55 1.16
C LEU A 60 3.09 -7.80 -0.35
N THR A 61 2.98 -6.76 -1.15
CA THR A 61 3.05 -6.87 -2.63
C THR A 61 4.40 -7.40 -3.08
N THR A 62 5.49 -6.88 -2.49
CA THR A 62 6.85 -7.35 -2.79
C THR A 62 7.02 -8.82 -2.36
N ALA A 63 6.54 -9.20 -1.18
CA ALA A 63 6.59 -10.59 -0.70
C ALA A 63 5.80 -11.52 -1.64
N LEU A 64 4.59 -11.14 -2.04
CA LEU A 64 3.80 -11.89 -3.01
C LEU A 64 4.54 -12.02 -4.34
N ALA A 65 5.10 -10.94 -4.89
CA ALA A 65 5.89 -11.02 -6.13
C ALA A 65 7.05 -12.03 -5.99
N LEU A 66 7.76 -12.03 -4.86
CA LEU A 66 8.90 -12.93 -4.61
C LEU A 66 8.50 -14.40 -4.39
N VAL A 67 7.22 -14.72 -4.10
CA VAL A 67 6.72 -16.10 -3.99
C VAL A 67 6.96 -16.91 -5.27
N VAL A 68 7.04 -16.24 -6.41
CA VAL A 68 7.39 -16.88 -7.69
C VAL A 68 8.73 -17.64 -7.62
N ILE A 69 9.69 -17.16 -6.82
CA ILE A 69 11.02 -17.78 -6.70
C ILE A 69 10.93 -19.17 -6.02
N PRO A 70 10.40 -19.32 -4.79
CA PRO A 70 10.29 -20.64 -4.17
C PRO A 70 9.36 -21.59 -4.93
N VAL A 71 8.28 -21.09 -5.52
CA VAL A 71 7.41 -21.89 -6.39
C VAL A 71 8.19 -22.39 -7.61
N GLY A 72 8.91 -21.51 -8.25
CA GLY A 72 9.75 -21.86 -9.38
C GLY A 72 10.84 -22.87 -9.03
N ARG A 73 11.51 -22.75 -7.87
CA ARG A 73 12.55 -23.68 -7.42
C ARG A 73 12.00 -25.10 -7.14
N ARG A 74 10.76 -25.19 -6.67
CA ARG A 74 10.12 -26.48 -6.34
C ARG A 74 9.52 -27.18 -7.53
N ARG A 75 9.22 -26.44 -8.61
CA ARG A 75 8.59 -27.01 -9.81
C ARG A 75 9.66 -27.41 -10.82
N PRO A 76 9.67 -28.66 -11.34
CA PRO A 76 10.54 -29.06 -12.43
C PRO A 76 10.26 -28.19 -13.68
N ALA A 77 11.31 -27.78 -14.38
CA ALA A 77 11.18 -26.86 -15.51
C ALA A 77 10.67 -27.56 -16.78
N ASP A 78 10.84 -28.89 -16.87
CA ASP A 78 10.40 -29.77 -17.97
C ASP A 78 8.90 -30.14 -17.86
N ARG A 79 8.28 -29.90 -16.74
CA ARG A 79 6.86 -30.20 -16.51
C ARG A 79 5.97 -29.18 -17.22
N THR A 80 5.11 -29.65 -18.13
CA THR A 80 4.07 -28.83 -18.76
C THR A 80 3.05 -28.37 -17.74
N ALA A 81 2.57 -27.13 -17.87
CA ALA A 81 1.51 -26.61 -17.00
C ALA A 81 0.16 -27.25 -17.36
N THR A 82 -0.58 -27.68 -16.36
CA THR A 82 -1.99 -28.02 -16.56
C THR A 82 -2.80 -26.74 -16.83
N TRP A 83 -3.97 -26.89 -17.43
CA TRP A 83 -4.84 -25.74 -17.71
C TRP A 83 -5.21 -24.97 -16.42
N GLY A 84 -5.52 -25.68 -15.32
CA GLY A 84 -5.81 -25.09 -14.03
C GLY A 84 -4.61 -24.33 -13.43
N GLU A 85 -3.39 -24.87 -13.54
CA GLU A 85 -2.17 -24.20 -13.11
C GLU A 85 -1.92 -22.91 -13.91
N ALA A 86 -2.17 -22.92 -15.23
CA ALA A 86 -2.03 -21.75 -16.07
C ALA A 86 -3.04 -20.66 -15.72
N MET A 87 -4.30 -21.02 -15.50
CA MET A 87 -5.35 -20.09 -15.08
C MET A 87 -5.05 -19.48 -13.70
N PHE A 88 -4.66 -20.30 -12.72
CA PHE A 88 -4.28 -19.82 -11.40
C PHE A 88 -3.06 -18.89 -11.47
N GLY A 89 -2.03 -19.27 -12.23
CA GLY A 89 -0.83 -18.45 -12.41
C GLY A 89 -1.14 -17.09 -13.05
N GLY A 90 -2.00 -17.06 -14.07
CA GLY A 90 -2.45 -15.82 -14.71
C GLY A 90 -3.22 -14.91 -13.76
N THR A 91 -4.17 -15.47 -13.00
CA THR A 91 -4.94 -14.72 -11.99
C THR A 91 -4.03 -14.19 -10.87
N TYR A 92 -3.09 -15.01 -10.41
CA TYR A 92 -2.10 -14.59 -9.41
C TYR A 92 -1.22 -13.44 -9.92
N ALA A 93 -0.68 -13.57 -11.13
CA ALA A 93 0.12 -12.52 -11.75
C ALA A 93 -0.67 -11.21 -11.88
N PHE A 94 -1.93 -11.29 -12.33
CA PHE A 94 -2.80 -10.13 -12.42
C PHE A 94 -3.03 -9.49 -11.04
N ALA A 95 -3.31 -10.28 -10.01
CA ALA A 95 -3.53 -9.76 -8.65
C ALA A 95 -2.28 -9.04 -8.12
N VAL A 96 -1.08 -9.60 -8.33
CA VAL A 96 0.19 -8.96 -7.92
C VAL A 96 0.43 -7.67 -8.70
N LEU A 97 0.17 -7.66 -10.01
CA LEU A 97 0.27 -6.45 -10.84
C LEU A 97 -0.71 -5.37 -10.36
N PHE A 98 -1.95 -5.74 -10.07
CA PHE A 98 -2.95 -4.80 -9.53
C PHE A 98 -2.51 -4.19 -8.20
N LEU A 99 -1.95 -4.98 -7.28
CA LEU A 99 -1.40 -4.48 -6.04
C LEU A 99 -0.21 -3.54 -6.29
N ALA A 100 0.72 -3.93 -7.16
CA ALA A 100 1.96 -3.20 -7.43
C ALA A 100 1.72 -1.84 -8.09
N PHE A 101 0.81 -1.77 -9.06
CA PHE A 101 0.57 -0.57 -9.87
C PHE A 101 -0.69 0.21 -9.49
N GLY A 102 -1.63 -0.40 -8.77
CA GLY A 102 -2.85 0.23 -8.30
C GLY A 102 -2.77 0.59 -6.81
N VAL A 103 -2.64 -0.41 -5.95
CA VAL A 103 -2.79 -0.22 -4.51
C VAL A 103 -1.59 0.50 -3.88
N VAL A 104 -0.37 0.05 -4.14
CA VAL A 104 0.83 0.60 -3.49
C VAL A 104 1.04 2.08 -3.82
N PRO A 105 1.00 2.53 -5.09
CA PRO A 105 1.14 3.94 -5.42
C PRO A 105 0.01 4.79 -4.84
N HIS A 106 -1.22 4.26 -4.83
CA HIS A 106 -2.37 4.96 -4.25
C HIS A 106 -2.20 5.18 -2.74
N GLN A 107 -1.72 4.17 -2.00
CA GLN A 107 -1.42 4.32 -0.58
C GLN A 107 -0.32 5.35 -0.31
N TRP A 108 0.67 5.46 -1.19
CA TRP A 108 1.69 6.51 -1.11
C TRP A 108 1.10 7.90 -1.32
N ILE A 109 0.28 8.08 -2.37
CA ILE A 109 -0.37 9.37 -2.67
C ILE A 109 -1.23 9.81 -1.48
N ASP A 110 -2.05 8.90 -0.95
CA ASP A 110 -2.89 9.16 0.22
C ASP A 110 -2.08 9.58 1.45
N HIS A 111 -0.94 8.93 1.68
CA HIS A 111 -0.02 9.29 2.75
C HIS A 111 0.57 10.69 2.55
N ALA A 112 1.05 10.98 1.35
CA ALA A 112 1.65 12.28 1.04
C ALA A 112 0.63 13.41 1.20
N ASP A 113 -0.59 13.22 0.76
CA ASP A 113 -1.63 14.24 0.79
C ASP A 113 -2.23 14.44 2.19
N LYS A 114 -2.53 13.34 2.91
CA LYS A 114 -3.28 13.39 4.19
C LYS A 114 -2.37 13.54 5.40
N ASP A 115 -1.28 12.78 5.46
CA ASP A 115 -0.42 12.71 6.64
C ASP A 115 0.74 13.71 6.55
N LEU A 116 1.39 13.84 5.38
CA LEU A 116 2.49 14.77 5.18
C LEU A 116 2.01 16.15 4.74
N GLY A 117 0.77 16.27 4.25
CA GLY A 117 0.20 17.51 3.77
C GLY A 117 0.99 18.11 2.59
N TRP A 118 1.48 17.25 1.69
CA TRP A 118 2.21 17.65 0.50
C TRP A 118 1.24 18.19 -0.54
N ARG A 119 1.23 19.50 -0.64
CA ARG A 119 0.28 20.24 -1.47
C ARG A 119 1.01 21.02 -2.53
N LYS A 120 0.27 21.37 -3.58
CA LYS A 120 0.73 22.14 -4.72
C LYS A 120 1.22 23.55 -4.35
N ASP A 121 0.62 24.14 -3.33
CA ASP A 121 0.96 25.47 -2.82
C ASP A 121 2.25 25.52 -1.99
N LYS A 122 2.78 24.37 -1.58
CA LYS A 122 4.03 24.27 -0.82
C LYS A 122 5.20 24.04 -1.76
N LEU A 123 6.15 24.98 -1.74
CA LEU A 123 7.37 24.93 -2.55
C LEU A 123 8.54 24.38 -1.75
N ILE A 124 9.45 23.69 -2.44
CA ILE A 124 10.68 23.15 -1.86
C ILE A 124 11.79 24.17 -2.15
N TYR A 125 12.36 24.74 -1.08
CA TYR A 125 13.50 25.68 -1.20
C TYR A 125 14.85 25.00 -1.05
N GLY A 126 14.91 23.79 -0.46
CA GLY A 126 16.14 23.09 -0.17
C GLY A 126 17.01 23.75 0.89
N PRO A 127 18.19 23.19 1.20
CA PRO A 127 19.13 23.79 2.13
C PRO A 127 19.68 25.12 1.56
N PHE A 128 19.76 26.16 2.39
CA PHE A 128 20.22 27.50 2.02
C PHE A 128 19.44 28.16 0.86
N ASP A 129 18.18 27.83 0.70
CA ASP A 129 17.31 28.36 -0.37
C ASP A 129 17.80 28.09 -1.81
N LEU A 130 18.66 27.08 -2.00
CA LEU A 130 19.26 26.76 -3.31
C LEU A 130 18.23 26.42 -4.40
N LEU A 131 17.07 25.87 -4.02
CA LEU A 131 16.00 25.49 -4.94
C LEU A 131 14.88 26.54 -4.96
N ARG A 132 15.09 27.70 -4.36
CA ARG A 132 14.10 28.77 -4.38
C ARG A 132 13.95 29.32 -5.78
N PRO A 133 12.72 29.27 -6.38
CA PRO A 133 12.51 29.71 -7.75
C PRO A 133 12.68 31.24 -7.90
N ASP A 134 13.06 31.66 -9.08
CA ASP A 134 13.18 33.07 -9.46
C ASP A 134 11.85 33.80 -9.33
N THR A 135 10.71 33.13 -9.58
CA THR A 135 9.36 33.67 -9.42
C THR A 135 9.01 34.14 -8.02
N VAL A 136 9.72 33.67 -7.00
CA VAL A 136 9.58 34.06 -5.58
C VAL A 136 10.86 34.67 -4.99
N GLY A 137 11.73 35.25 -5.88
CA GLY A 137 12.94 35.96 -5.47
C GLY A 137 14.15 35.08 -5.20
N GLY A 138 14.18 33.86 -5.74
CA GLY A 138 15.36 32.99 -5.76
C GLY A 138 16.14 33.09 -7.08
N SER A 139 17.04 32.13 -7.31
CA SER A 139 17.84 32.02 -8.53
C SER A 139 17.64 30.69 -9.28
N PHE A 140 16.75 29.83 -8.79
CA PHE A 140 16.51 28.53 -9.40
C PHE A 140 15.46 28.62 -10.53
N PRO A 141 15.73 28.08 -11.74
CA PRO A 141 14.89 28.31 -12.91
C PRO A 141 13.58 27.50 -12.92
N ILE A 142 13.43 26.54 -12.01
CA ILE A 142 12.27 25.62 -11.97
C ILE A 142 11.59 25.70 -10.61
N THR A 143 10.26 25.74 -10.62
CA THR A 143 9.46 25.66 -9.40
C THR A 143 9.21 24.20 -9.02
N ILE A 144 9.74 23.75 -7.91
CA ILE A 144 9.53 22.39 -7.39
C ILE A 144 8.55 22.46 -6.21
N SER A 145 7.37 21.86 -6.37
CA SER A 145 6.39 21.72 -5.31
C SER A 145 6.54 20.36 -4.59
N TYR A 146 6.02 20.27 -3.38
CA TYR A 146 5.93 18.97 -2.68
C TYR A 146 5.04 17.97 -3.42
N GLU A 147 4.03 18.45 -4.16
CA GLU A 147 3.22 17.60 -5.05
C GLU A 147 4.07 16.97 -6.15
N ALA A 148 4.94 17.74 -6.80
CA ALA A 148 5.86 17.20 -7.81
C ALA A 148 6.80 16.14 -7.21
N LEU A 149 7.29 16.32 -5.98
CA LEU A 149 8.10 15.33 -5.29
C LEU A 149 7.30 14.05 -4.99
N ARG A 150 6.04 14.17 -4.56
CA ARG A 150 5.12 13.05 -4.39
C ARG A 150 5.02 12.21 -5.67
N ASP A 151 4.81 12.88 -6.80
CA ASP A 151 4.62 12.23 -8.09
C ASP A 151 5.92 11.59 -8.62
N ILE A 152 7.07 12.20 -8.35
CA ILE A 152 8.39 11.59 -8.63
C ILE A 152 8.55 10.28 -7.85
N ILE A 153 8.18 10.24 -6.58
CA ILE A 153 8.25 9.02 -5.77
C ILE A 153 7.30 7.95 -6.33
N VAL A 154 6.11 8.32 -6.80
CA VAL A 154 5.20 7.41 -7.51
C VAL A 154 5.88 6.78 -8.73
N ILE A 155 6.58 7.58 -9.52
CA ILE A 155 7.33 7.09 -10.70
C ILE A 155 8.43 6.10 -10.26
N VAL A 156 9.15 6.40 -9.18
CA VAL A 156 10.19 5.51 -8.64
C VAL A 156 9.60 4.19 -8.17
N ILE A 157 8.45 4.20 -7.49
CA ILE A 157 7.73 2.98 -7.07
C ILE A 157 7.34 2.15 -8.30
N HIS A 158 6.81 2.78 -9.35
CA HIS A 158 6.46 2.09 -10.59
C HIS A 158 7.70 1.47 -11.26
N ALA A 159 8.79 2.24 -11.37
CA ALA A 159 10.04 1.77 -11.95
C ALA A 159 10.62 0.57 -11.18
N PHE A 160 10.54 0.60 -9.85
CA PHE A 160 10.93 -0.53 -8.99
C PHE A 160 10.13 -1.79 -9.33
N TYR A 161 8.81 -1.71 -9.39
CA TYR A 161 7.98 -2.88 -9.68
C TYR A 161 8.13 -3.35 -11.13
N ILE A 162 8.28 -2.46 -12.10
CA ILE A 162 8.59 -2.83 -13.49
C ILE A 162 9.89 -3.61 -13.54
N GLY A 163 10.96 -3.10 -12.92
CA GLY A 163 12.25 -3.78 -12.85
C GLY A 163 12.18 -5.14 -12.17
N LEU A 164 11.45 -5.23 -11.05
CA LEU A 164 11.23 -6.48 -10.34
C LEU A 164 10.48 -7.50 -11.20
N MET A 165 9.42 -7.09 -11.90
CA MET A 165 8.64 -8.00 -12.77
C MET A 165 9.44 -8.48 -13.96
N ILE A 166 10.23 -7.60 -14.60
CA ILE A 166 11.13 -7.98 -15.70
C ILE A 166 12.17 -8.97 -15.19
N TYR A 167 12.76 -8.73 -14.01
CA TYR A 167 13.73 -9.64 -13.40
C TYR A 167 13.13 -11.02 -13.13
N LEU A 168 11.95 -11.09 -12.51
CA LEU A 168 11.27 -12.35 -12.20
C LEU A 168 10.87 -13.11 -13.47
N PHE A 169 10.41 -12.38 -14.49
CA PHE A 169 10.10 -12.96 -15.79
C PHE A 169 11.34 -13.55 -16.46
N ALA A 170 12.44 -12.81 -16.55
CA ALA A 170 13.69 -13.27 -17.13
C ALA A 170 14.28 -14.47 -16.35
N TRP A 171 14.20 -14.42 -15.02
CA TRP A 171 14.62 -15.54 -14.17
C TRP A 171 13.79 -16.80 -14.44
N TRP A 172 12.47 -16.65 -14.61
CA TRP A 172 11.59 -17.77 -14.94
C TRP A 172 11.91 -18.37 -16.29
N GLN A 173 12.13 -17.56 -17.32
CA GLN A 173 12.48 -17.99 -18.67
C GLN A 173 13.81 -18.76 -18.74
N LYS A 174 14.84 -18.25 -18.06
CA LYS A 174 16.14 -18.90 -17.99
C LYS A 174 16.10 -20.33 -17.45
N ARG A 175 15.18 -20.61 -16.53
CA ARG A 175 14.99 -21.97 -16.00
C ARG A 175 14.56 -22.96 -17.11
N GLY A 176 13.67 -22.54 -17.98
CA GLY A 176 13.22 -23.36 -19.11
C GLY A 176 14.35 -23.64 -20.11
N GLU A 177 15.19 -22.65 -20.39
CA GLU A 177 16.31 -22.81 -21.30
C GLU A 177 17.39 -23.77 -20.78
N VAL A 178 17.70 -23.72 -19.48
CA VAL A 178 18.64 -24.66 -18.85
C VAL A 178 18.11 -26.08 -18.91
N ALA A 179 16.84 -26.30 -18.55
CA ALA A 179 16.23 -27.61 -18.62
C ALA A 179 16.18 -28.16 -20.07
N ALA A 180 15.94 -27.30 -21.07
CA ALA A 180 15.94 -27.70 -22.48
C ALA A 180 17.33 -28.13 -22.99
N LYS A 181 18.40 -27.49 -22.49
CA LYS A 181 19.79 -27.85 -22.82
C LYS A 181 20.25 -29.18 -22.23
N GLU A 182 19.68 -29.58 -21.11
CA GLU A 182 19.99 -30.85 -20.40
C GLU A 182 19.29 -32.06 -21.04
N LEU A 183 18.33 -31.86 -21.94
CA LEU A 183 17.65 -32.96 -22.63
C LEU A 183 18.58 -33.56 -23.67
N PRO A 184 18.68 -34.92 -23.74
CA PRO A 184 19.45 -35.58 -24.80
C PRO A 184 18.87 -35.22 -26.16
N LEU A 185 19.76 -34.91 -27.10
CA LEU A 185 19.37 -34.61 -28.46
C LEU A 185 19.12 -35.91 -29.24
N SER A 186 18.10 -35.95 -30.08
CA SER A 186 17.92 -36.99 -31.05
C SER A 186 19.02 -36.94 -32.11
N THR A 187 19.22 -38.02 -32.87
CA THR A 187 20.18 -38.08 -34.00
C THR A 187 19.98 -36.94 -35.00
N TYR A 188 18.81 -36.33 -35.04
CA TYR A 188 18.46 -35.18 -35.89
C TYR A 188 18.55 -33.81 -35.17
N GLY A 189 19.21 -33.70 -34.01
CA GLY A 189 19.40 -32.47 -33.27
C GLY A 189 18.16 -31.91 -32.59
N ARG A 190 17.05 -32.65 -32.51
CA ARG A 190 15.85 -32.22 -31.76
C ARG A 190 15.90 -32.73 -30.33
N PRO A 191 15.56 -31.89 -29.32
CA PRO A 191 15.50 -32.35 -27.96
C PRO A 191 14.44 -33.47 -27.80
N LEU A 192 14.82 -34.56 -27.14
CA LEU A 192 13.93 -35.67 -26.86
C LEU A 192 12.98 -35.27 -25.72
N VAL A 193 11.68 -35.20 -26.01
CA VAL A 193 10.66 -34.98 -25.01
C VAL A 193 10.57 -36.23 -24.13
N ARG A 194 10.87 -36.06 -22.83
CA ARG A 194 10.68 -37.13 -21.84
C ARG A 194 9.18 -37.39 -21.72
N LYS A 195 8.75 -38.58 -22.15
CA LYS A 195 7.39 -39.05 -21.88
C LYS A 195 7.28 -39.29 -20.38
N GLY A 196 6.42 -38.48 -19.71
CA GLY A 196 6.02 -38.65 -18.33
C GLY A 196 5.11 -39.86 -18.14
#